data_56c243c1a63f8bbafc26fc0765b35356
#
_entry.id   56c243c1a63f8bbafc26fc0765b35356
#
_cell.length_a   1.000
_cell.length_b   1.000
_cell.length_c   1.000
_cell.angle_alpha   90.00
_cell.angle_beta   90.00
_cell.angle_gamma   90.00
#
_symmetry.space_group_name_H-M   'P 1'
#
loop_
_entity.id
_entity.type
_entity.pdbx_description
1 polymer ?
#
loop_
_entity_poly.entity_id
_entity_poly.type
_entity_poly.pdbx_seq_one_letter_code
_entity_poly.pdbx_strand_id
1 'polypeptide(L)'
;MILSDEIKEKIKCEYENWFNEQYCSKTLDERRKLGAFFTPPELTIKMIEKFETIENKTILDPTCGTGNLLAACIIAGANPTLVYGNEYDPTFVDLCKRRLAKLGVPEDNIHEGDALNPEALKLNNFTSSYRKDLGCKEELW
;
A
#
# COMPACT_ATOMS: atom_id res chain seq x y z
N MET A 1 -7.23 -15.46 -5.87
CA MET A 1 -6.96 -16.29 -4.66
C MET A 1 -8.08 -16.10 -3.62
N ILE A 2 -8.32 -17.07 -2.77
CA ILE A 2 -9.31 -16.95 -1.70
C ILE A 2 -8.58 -16.82 -0.38
N LEU A 3 -8.84 -15.72 0.34
CA LEU A 3 -8.25 -15.49 1.65
C LEU A 3 -9.04 -16.26 2.72
N SER A 4 -8.31 -16.84 3.68
CA SER A 4 -8.95 -17.47 4.84
C SER A 4 -9.62 -16.43 5.74
N ASP A 5 -10.60 -16.85 6.53
CA ASP A 5 -11.28 -15.98 7.48
C ASP A 5 -10.30 -15.40 8.52
N GLU A 6 -9.29 -16.18 8.91
CA GLU A 6 -8.22 -15.72 9.80
C GLU A 6 -7.44 -14.54 9.20
N ILE A 7 -7.04 -14.64 7.92
CA ILE A 7 -6.32 -13.57 7.22
C ILE A 7 -7.22 -12.33 7.06
N LYS A 8 -8.47 -12.52 6.68
CA LYS A 8 -9.44 -11.41 6.57
C LYS A 8 -9.59 -10.67 7.90
N GLU A 9 -9.67 -11.40 8.99
CA GLU A 9 -9.78 -10.81 10.33
C GLU A 9 -8.50 -10.05 10.72
N LYS A 10 -7.32 -10.59 10.42
CA LYS A 10 -6.05 -9.89 10.64
C LYS A 10 -5.96 -8.57 9.85
N ILE A 11 -6.43 -8.56 8.62
CA ILE A 11 -6.49 -7.35 7.81
C ILE A 11 -7.40 -6.30 8.46
N LYS A 12 -8.58 -6.70 8.91
CA LYS A 12 -9.53 -5.81 9.59
C LYS A 12 -8.96 -5.27 10.89
N CYS A 13 -8.36 -6.13 11.71
CA CYS A 13 -7.76 -5.73 12.98
C CYS A 13 -6.60 -4.76 12.80
N GLU A 14 -5.72 -4.99 11.83
CA GLU A 14 -4.62 -4.08 11.54
C GLU A 14 -5.14 -2.70 11.12
N TYR A 15 -6.14 -2.67 10.24
CA TYR A 15 -6.77 -1.43 9.81
C TYR A 15 -7.39 -0.68 10.99
N GLU A 16 -8.18 -1.34 11.81
CA GLU A 16 -8.87 -0.73 12.94
C GLU A 16 -7.89 -0.18 13.98
N ASN A 17 -6.85 -0.95 14.31
CA ASN A 17 -5.83 -0.52 15.25
C ASN A 17 -5.07 0.71 14.74
N TRP A 18 -4.66 0.70 13.49
CA TRP A 18 -3.98 1.82 12.88
C TRP A 18 -4.89 3.06 12.82
N PHE A 19 -6.13 2.87 12.39
CA PHE A 19 -7.13 3.93 12.29
C PHE A 19 -7.40 4.58 13.65
N ASN A 20 -7.58 3.78 14.68
CA ASN A 20 -7.81 4.27 16.04
C ASN A 20 -6.60 5.04 16.59
N GLU A 21 -5.38 4.56 16.37
CA GLU A 21 -4.16 5.30 16.75
C GLU A 21 -4.11 6.69 16.09
N GLN A 22 -4.45 6.77 14.80
CA GLN A 22 -4.41 8.04 14.08
C GLN A 22 -5.54 8.99 14.49
N TYR A 23 -6.69 8.46 14.90
CA TYR A 23 -7.85 9.26 15.25
C TYR A 23 -7.83 9.79 16.68
N CYS A 24 -7.25 9.09 17.62
CA CYS A 24 -7.27 9.48 19.05
C CYS A 24 -6.65 10.85 19.33
N SER A 25 -5.70 11.30 18.52
CA SER A 25 -4.97 12.56 18.70
C SER A 25 -5.34 13.65 17.71
N LYS A 26 -6.36 13.45 16.86
CA LYS A 26 -6.66 14.35 15.76
C LYS A 26 -7.96 15.13 15.94
N THR A 27 -8.00 16.35 15.39
CA THR A 27 -9.21 17.17 15.32
C THR A 27 -10.27 16.54 14.43
N LEU A 28 -11.52 17.03 14.55
CA LEU A 28 -12.62 16.53 13.71
C LEU A 28 -12.36 16.73 12.22
N ASP A 29 -11.79 17.87 11.82
CA ASP A 29 -11.48 18.16 10.42
C ASP A 29 -10.36 17.27 9.90
N GLU A 30 -9.32 17.04 10.70
CA GLU A 30 -8.26 16.09 10.37
C GLU A 30 -8.79 14.66 10.21
N ARG A 31 -9.71 14.24 11.08
CA ARG A 31 -10.38 12.94 10.98
C ARG A 31 -11.18 12.79 9.69
N ARG A 32 -11.93 13.82 9.30
CA ARG A 32 -12.70 13.84 8.04
C ARG A 32 -11.77 13.76 6.84
N LYS A 33 -10.69 14.52 6.83
CA LYS A 33 -9.68 14.51 5.77
C LYS A 33 -9.05 13.12 5.62
N LEU A 34 -8.67 12.48 6.71
CA LEU A 34 -8.12 11.12 6.71
C LEU A 34 -9.17 10.10 6.24
N GLY A 35 -10.41 10.19 6.72
CA GLY A 35 -11.48 9.25 6.38
C GLY A 35 -11.91 9.29 4.91
N ALA A 36 -11.71 10.43 4.23
CA ALA A 36 -12.11 10.60 2.83
C ALA A 36 -11.25 9.78 1.83
N PHE A 37 -10.06 9.34 2.25
CA PHE A 37 -9.06 8.73 1.35
C PHE A 37 -8.76 7.27 1.66
N PHE A 38 -9.51 6.62 2.53
CA PHE A 38 -9.22 5.25 2.95
C PHE A 38 -10.07 4.23 2.22
N THR A 39 -9.37 3.27 1.60
CA THR A 39 -10.03 2.08 1.07
C THR A 39 -10.44 1.19 2.24
N PRO A 40 -11.73 0.87 2.41
CA PRO A 40 -12.16 0.02 3.53
C PRO A 40 -11.64 -1.40 3.40
N PRO A 41 -11.45 -2.11 4.53
CA PRO A 41 -10.87 -3.46 4.54
C PRO A 41 -11.61 -4.44 3.65
N GLU A 42 -12.94 -4.37 3.61
CA GLU A 42 -13.78 -5.26 2.80
C GLU A 42 -13.48 -5.12 1.30
N LEU A 43 -13.29 -3.88 0.84
CA LEU A 43 -12.92 -3.63 -0.55
C LEU A 43 -11.49 -4.08 -0.83
N THR A 44 -10.58 -3.81 0.07
CA THR A 44 -9.17 -4.24 -0.02
C THR A 44 -9.08 -5.77 -0.14
N ILE A 45 -9.82 -6.50 0.67
CA ILE A 45 -9.90 -7.96 0.61
C ILE A 45 -10.38 -8.42 -0.76
N LYS A 46 -11.45 -7.83 -1.27
CA LYS A 46 -11.98 -8.15 -2.60
C LYS A 46 -10.97 -7.87 -3.72
N MET A 47 -10.20 -6.80 -3.59
CA MET A 47 -9.15 -6.48 -4.56
C MET A 47 -8.04 -7.53 -4.55
N ILE A 48 -7.58 -7.93 -3.37
CA ILE A 48 -6.54 -8.96 -3.23
C ILE A 48 -7.01 -10.29 -3.78
N GLU A 49 -8.25 -10.69 -3.53
CA GLU A 49 -8.81 -11.95 -4.03
C GLU A 49 -8.89 -12.02 -5.56
N LYS A 50 -8.74 -10.90 -6.27
CA LYS A 50 -8.64 -10.87 -7.74
C LYS A 50 -7.28 -11.37 -8.27
N PHE A 51 -6.24 -11.35 -7.46
CA PHE A 51 -4.95 -11.86 -7.87
C PHE A 51 -4.93 -13.39 -7.83
N GLU A 52 -4.16 -14.00 -8.70
CA GLU A 52 -3.94 -15.46 -8.65
C GLU A 52 -3.09 -15.83 -7.45
N THR A 53 -2.02 -15.06 -7.23
CA THR A 53 -1.11 -15.16 -6.10
C THR A 53 -0.40 -13.83 -5.89
N ILE A 54 -0.02 -13.57 -4.63
CA ILE A 54 0.79 -12.41 -4.26
C ILE A 54 2.13 -12.83 -3.64
N GLU A 55 2.30 -14.10 -3.35
CA GLU A 55 3.55 -14.62 -2.82
C GLU A 55 4.67 -14.47 -3.85
N ASN A 56 5.79 -13.89 -3.41
CA ASN A 56 6.98 -13.62 -4.26
C ASN A 56 6.69 -12.71 -5.48
N LYS A 57 5.62 -11.94 -5.44
CA LYS A 57 5.33 -10.95 -6.49
C LYS A 57 5.74 -9.55 -6.03
N THR A 58 6.21 -8.77 -6.99
CA THR A 58 6.39 -7.33 -6.78
C THR A 58 5.03 -6.65 -6.84
N ILE A 59 4.72 -5.90 -5.81
CA ILE A 59 3.44 -5.20 -5.68
C ILE A 59 3.69 -3.71 -5.65
N LEU A 60 2.95 -2.99 -6.48
CA LEU A 60 2.99 -1.54 -6.55
C LEU A 60 1.60 -0.95 -6.38
N ASP A 61 1.48 0.00 -5.48
CA ASP A 61 0.33 0.91 -5.43
C ASP A 61 0.81 2.33 -5.77
N PRO A 62 0.48 2.86 -6.96
CA PRO A 62 0.96 4.17 -7.40
C PRO A 62 0.30 5.34 -6.68
N THR A 63 -0.76 5.09 -5.92
CA THR A 63 -1.50 6.07 -5.13
C THR A 63 -1.83 5.49 -3.76
N CYS A 64 -0.80 5.09 -3.04
CA CYS A 64 -0.95 4.22 -1.87
C CYS A 64 -1.61 4.87 -0.65
N GLY A 65 -1.75 6.19 -0.63
CA GLY A 65 -2.32 6.88 0.53
C GLY A 65 -1.53 6.54 1.80
N THR A 66 -2.23 6.06 2.80
CA THR A 66 -1.63 5.63 4.06
C THR A 66 -1.29 4.12 4.09
N GLY A 67 -1.41 3.44 2.96
CA GLY A 67 -0.92 2.07 2.79
C GLY A 67 -1.94 0.96 3.10
N ASN A 68 -3.23 1.23 3.05
CA ASN A 68 -4.25 0.21 3.37
C ASN A 68 -4.15 -1.05 2.51
N LEU A 69 -4.08 -0.87 1.20
CA LEU A 69 -3.97 -2.00 0.27
C LEU A 69 -2.64 -2.75 0.46
N LEU A 70 -1.54 -2.00 0.59
CA LEU A 70 -0.22 -2.60 0.77
C LEU A 70 -0.09 -3.37 2.08
N ALA A 71 -0.60 -2.82 3.18
CA ALA A 71 -0.64 -3.50 4.47
C ALA A 71 -1.41 -4.82 4.37
N ALA A 72 -2.56 -4.78 3.74
CA ALA A 72 -3.39 -5.97 3.54
C ALA A 72 -2.71 -7.02 2.66
N CYS A 73 -2.01 -6.61 1.61
CA CYS A 73 -1.22 -7.52 0.77
C CYS A 73 -0.14 -8.25 1.58
N ILE A 74 0.56 -7.54 2.48
CA ILE A 74 1.59 -8.14 3.32
C ILE A 74 0.98 -9.17 4.28
N ILE A 75 -0.13 -8.83 4.92
CA ILE A 75 -0.84 -9.75 5.81
C ILE A 75 -1.33 -10.99 5.05
N ALA A 76 -1.72 -10.81 3.79
CA ALA A 76 -2.16 -11.91 2.92
C ALA A 76 -1.01 -12.77 2.35
N GLY A 77 0.25 -12.43 2.64
CA GLY A 77 1.41 -13.25 2.27
C GLY A 77 2.41 -12.61 1.33
N ALA A 78 2.26 -11.33 0.96
CA ALA A 78 3.25 -10.64 0.15
C ALA A 78 4.58 -10.49 0.89
N ASN A 79 5.68 -10.54 0.14
CA ASN A 79 7.00 -10.25 0.69
C ASN A 79 7.15 -8.74 0.89
N PRO A 80 7.35 -8.26 2.13
CA PRO A 80 7.46 -6.82 2.39
C PRO A 80 8.56 -6.11 1.59
N THR A 81 9.64 -6.81 1.28
CA THR A 81 10.75 -6.24 0.50
C THR A 81 10.40 -6.02 -0.98
N LEU A 82 9.33 -6.63 -1.46
CA LEU A 82 8.82 -6.51 -2.83
C LEU A 82 7.57 -5.63 -2.91
N VAL A 83 7.23 -4.95 -1.83
CA VAL A 83 6.08 -4.04 -1.78
C VAL A 83 6.55 -2.59 -1.93
N TYR A 84 5.91 -1.89 -2.87
CA TYR A 84 6.25 -0.52 -3.23
C TYR A 84 5.00 0.35 -3.26
N GLY A 85 5.15 1.60 -2.84
CA GLY A 85 4.09 2.59 -2.88
C GLY A 85 4.58 3.94 -3.36
N ASN A 86 3.69 4.70 -3.97
CA ASN A 86 3.90 6.09 -4.29
C ASN A 86 2.69 6.90 -3.81
N GLU A 87 2.93 8.07 -3.23
CA GLU A 87 1.90 8.97 -2.74
C GLU A 87 2.32 10.43 -2.94
N TYR A 88 1.37 11.27 -3.31
CA TYR A 88 1.59 12.69 -3.58
C TYR A 88 1.66 13.53 -2.29
N ASP A 89 0.82 13.24 -1.31
CA ASP A 89 0.72 14.01 -0.06
C ASP A 89 1.84 13.61 0.90
N PRO A 90 2.76 14.54 1.26
CA PRO A 90 3.88 14.23 2.16
C PRO A 90 3.44 13.71 3.54
N THR A 91 2.31 14.16 4.03
CA THR A 91 1.75 13.70 5.32
C THR A 91 1.36 12.23 5.23
N PHE A 92 0.72 11.82 4.14
CA PHE A 92 0.36 10.42 3.92
C PHE A 92 1.57 9.54 3.62
N VAL A 93 2.56 10.07 2.92
CA VAL A 93 3.85 9.36 2.72
C VAL A 93 4.47 8.99 4.06
N ASP A 94 4.57 9.95 4.97
CA ASP A 94 5.14 9.73 6.30
C ASP A 94 4.33 8.71 7.11
N LEU A 95 3.00 8.82 7.12
CA LEU A 95 2.12 7.87 7.78
C LEU A 95 2.25 6.45 7.18
N CYS A 96 2.32 6.36 5.86
CA CYS A 96 2.50 5.10 5.14
C CYS A 96 3.83 4.43 5.49
N LYS A 97 4.93 5.18 5.44
CA LYS A 97 6.26 4.69 5.81
C LYS A 97 6.29 4.12 7.21
N ARG A 98 5.75 4.85 8.18
CA ARG A 98 5.71 4.42 9.59
C ARG A 98 4.86 3.18 9.80
N ARG A 99 3.69 3.13 9.17
CA ARG A 99 2.79 1.98 9.23
C ARG A 99 3.42 0.74 8.62
N LEU A 100 3.93 0.84 7.41
CA LEU A 100 4.46 -0.29 6.68
C LEU A 100 5.82 -0.76 7.19
N ALA A 101 6.60 0.12 7.84
CA ALA A 101 7.83 -0.28 8.52
C ALA A 101 7.57 -1.33 9.59
N LYS A 102 6.47 -1.25 10.31
CA LYS A 102 6.03 -2.25 11.29
C LYS A 102 5.75 -3.61 10.66
N LEU A 103 5.46 -3.64 9.37
CA LEU A 103 5.18 -4.84 8.59
C LEU A 103 6.39 -5.30 7.76
N GLY A 104 7.53 -4.63 7.92
CA GLY A 104 8.79 -5.04 7.29
C GLY A 104 9.09 -4.38 5.94
N VAL A 105 8.34 -3.38 5.52
CA VAL A 105 8.61 -2.65 4.28
C VAL A 105 9.75 -1.66 4.47
N PRO A 106 10.81 -1.72 3.65
CA PRO A 106 11.87 -0.71 3.67
C PRO A 106 11.32 0.68 3.38
N GLU A 107 11.81 1.68 4.11
CA GLU A 107 11.36 3.07 3.95
C GLU A 107 11.51 3.57 2.51
N ASP A 108 12.61 3.20 1.85
CA ASP A 108 12.90 3.60 0.47
C ASP A 108 11.92 3.05 -0.57
N ASN A 109 11.12 2.05 -0.20
CA ASN A 109 10.09 1.49 -1.09
C ASN A 109 8.83 2.37 -1.16
N ILE A 110 8.69 3.33 -0.27
CA ILE A 110 7.56 4.27 -0.26
C ILE A 110 8.04 5.64 -0.75
N HIS A 111 7.43 6.11 -1.81
CA HIS A 111 7.85 7.26 -2.58
C HIS A 111 6.90 8.42 -2.45
N GLU A 112 7.43 9.63 -2.38
CA GLU A 112 6.67 10.86 -2.55
C GLU A 112 6.76 11.33 -4.01
N GLY A 113 5.62 11.42 -4.69
CA GLY A 113 5.58 11.91 -6.04
C GLY A 113 4.18 11.93 -6.65
N ASP A 114 4.05 12.66 -7.74
CA ASP A 114 2.82 12.70 -8.54
C ASP A 114 2.79 11.51 -9.49
N ALA A 115 1.86 10.59 -9.28
CA ALA A 115 1.69 9.39 -10.12
C ALA A 115 1.36 9.72 -11.58
N LEU A 116 0.83 10.91 -11.84
CA LEU A 116 0.53 11.37 -13.20
C LEU A 116 1.74 11.98 -13.90
N ASN A 117 2.85 12.20 -13.19
CA ASN A 117 4.08 12.71 -13.76
C ASN A 117 5.07 11.57 -14.02
N PRO A 118 5.33 11.20 -15.29
CA PRO A 118 6.26 10.12 -15.63
C PRO A 118 7.67 10.30 -15.07
N GLU A 119 8.13 11.55 -14.95
CA GLU A 119 9.45 11.87 -14.38
C GLU A 119 9.51 11.53 -12.87
N ALA A 120 8.42 11.72 -12.15
CA ALA A 120 8.34 11.36 -10.74
C ALA A 120 8.37 9.83 -10.54
N LEU A 121 7.85 9.08 -11.50
CA LEU A 121 7.88 7.61 -11.47
C LEU A 121 9.19 7.00 -11.99
N LYS A 122 10.05 7.81 -12.62
CA LYS A 122 11.43 7.39 -12.96
C LYS A 122 12.33 7.26 -11.74
N LEU A 123 11.78 7.52 -10.59
CA LEU A 123 12.52 7.52 -9.37
C LEU A 123 13.05 6.14 -9.05
N ASN A 124 14.35 6.03 -9.31
CA ASN A 124 15.22 5.00 -8.78
C ASN A 124 14.74 3.57 -9.11
N ASN A 125 15.33 2.60 -8.68
CA ASN A 125 15.15 1.16 -8.74
C ASN A 125 13.72 0.61 -8.97
N PHE A 126 12.71 1.45 -8.80
CA PHE A 126 11.30 1.13 -8.92
C PHE A 126 10.91 0.67 -10.33
N THR A 127 11.29 1.43 -11.35
CA THR A 127 11.01 1.05 -12.73
C THR A 127 11.86 -0.12 -13.21
N SER A 128 13.08 -0.26 -12.73
CA SER A 128 13.96 -1.34 -13.13
C SER A 128 13.61 -2.69 -12.50
N SER A 129 13.25 -2.71 -11.23
CA SER A 129 12.79 -3.93 -10.55
C SER A 129 11.46 -4.38 -11.09
N TYR A 130 10.51 -3.46 -11.21
CA TYR A 130 9.18 -3.73 -11.71
C TYR A 130 9.19 -4.28 -13.15
N ARG A 131 10.01 -3.70 -14.05
CA ARG A 131 10.17 -4.17 -15.42
C ARG A 131 10.80 -5.56 -15.50
N LYS A 132 11.74 -5.88 -14.62
CA LYS A 132 12.37 -7.20 -14.59
C LYS A 132 11.41 -8.30 -14.14
N ASP A 133 10.62 -8.03 -13.10
CA ASP A 133 9.78 -9.04 -12.48
C ASP A 133 8.49 -9.33 -13.25
N LEU A 134 7.97 -8.35 -13.97
CA LEU A 134 6.77 -8.54 -14.78
C LEU A 134 7.04 -9.02 -16.20
N GLY A 135 8.29 -9.09 -16.64
CA GLY A 135 8.61 -9.37 -18.04
C GLY A 135 7.93 -8.38 -18.98
N CYS A 136 7.68 -7.17 -18.49
CA CYS A 136 6.84 -6.21 -19.18
C CYS A 136 7.45 -5.73 -20.48
N LYS A 137 6.73 -5.98 -21.51
CA LYS A 137 6.72 -5.16 -22.71
C LYS A 137 6.19 -3.77 -22.32
N GLU A 138 6.71 -2.76 -22.96
CA GLU A 138 6.53 -1.31 -22.68
C GLU A 138 5.08 -0.77 -22.67
N GLU A 139 4.06 -1.62 -22.65
CA GLU A 139 2.68 -1.27 -22.99
C GLU A 139 1.70 -1.21 -21.79
N LEU A 140 2.17 -1.20 -20.56
CA LEU A 140 1.26 -1.27 -19.39
C LEU A 140 1.03 0.04 -18.62
N TRP A 141 1.23 1.16 -19.28
CA TRP A 141 0.92 2.49 -18.70
C TRP A 141 0.18 3.35 -19.68
#